data_fc759f4b2f94c867296c118e498f111d
#
_entry.id   fc759f4b2f94c867296c118e498f111d
#
_cell.length_a   1.000
_cell.length_b   1.000
_cell.length_c   1.000
_cell.angle_alpha   90.00
_cell.angle_beta   90.00
_cell.angle_gamma   90.00
#
_symmetry.space_group_name_H-M   'P 1'
#
loop_
_entity.id
_entity.type
_entity.pdbx_description
1 polymer ?
#
loop_
_entity_poly.entity_id
_entity_poly.type
_entity_poly.pdbx_seq_one_letter_code
_entity_poly.pdbx_strand_id
1 'polypeptide(L)'
;GDIDTVGDVNGLRAMNKRRKALMEELLITCPESEQAMVRSFSCFAADGDCIYLGNSMPVRYWNSFAQTSIPTENVRANRGANGIDGQISGFLGVSARCSRSWALVGDLTAMYDSNALALLPQLDRGTRVLGVINNGGGGIFRTLPGADGQPETMRKLLVQPHAHSFKAIAEQWGMRYLTIRTAEDFDQLDSLEENSQTLVELIPDREQTEQIRLRLANAQV
;
A
#
# COMPACT_ATOMS: atom_id res chain seq x y z
N GLY A 1 29.35 -22.25 -27.50
CA GLY A 1 28.39 -21.46 -28.26
C GLY A 1 28.30 -20.11 -27.64
N ASP A 2 28.75 -19.09 -28.36
CA ASP A 2 28.77 -17.70 -27.95
C ASP A 2 27.34 -17.23 -27.69
N ILE A 3 27.06 -16.78 -26.45
CA ILE A 3 25.82 -16.08 -26.09
C ILE A 3 26.07 -14.59 -26.43
N ASP A 4 26.07 -14.28 -27.71
CA ASP A 4 26.00 -12.91 -28.22
C ASP A 4 24.52 -12.45 -28.25
N THR A 5 23.90 -12.32 -27.10
CA THR A 5 22.68 -11.56 -26.94
C THR A 5 22.89 -10.54 -25.82
N VAL A 6 23.68 -9.53 -26.11
CA VAL A 6 23.51 -8.24 -25.49
C VAL A 6 22.16 -7.72 -26.02
N GLY A 7 21.09 -8.04 -25.31
CA GLY A 7 19.76 -7.57 -25.65
C GLY A 7 19.80 -6.05 -25.83
N ASP A 8 18.93 -5.51 -26.65
CA ASP A 8 18.84 -4.05 -26.96
C ASP A 8 18.57 -3.24 -25.68
N VAL A 9 19.63 -2.96 -24.92
CA VAL A 9 19.58 -2.18 -23.68
C VAL A 9 19.02 -0.77 -23.95
N ASN A 10 19.25 -0.21 -25.13
CA ASN A 10 18.75 1.12 -25.48
C ASN A 10 17.24 1.07 -25.74
N GLY A 11 16.76 0.04 -26.41
CA GLY A 11 15.33 -0.21 -26.56
C GLY A 11 14.64 -0.38 -25.22
N LEU A 12 15.19 -1.20 -24.31
CA LEU A 12 14.65 -1.39 -22.96
C LEU A 12 14.64 -0.09 -22.13
N ARG A 13 15.69 0.72 -22.24
CA ARG A 13 15.74 2.04 -21.58
C ARG A 13 14.67 2.99 -22.14
N ALA A 14 14.48 3.02 -23.47
CA ALA A 14 13.45 3.83 -24.11
C ALA A 14 12.05 3.39 -23.67
N MET A 15 11.76 2.09 -23.65
CA MET A 15 10.51 1.52 -23.15
C MET A 15 10.27 1.92 -21.68
N ASN A 16 11.26 1.74 -20.80
CA ASN A 16 11.14 2.10 -19.40
C ASN A 16 10.87 3.61 -19.21
N LYS A 17 11.53 4.47 -20.00
CA LYS A 17 11.28 5.91 -19.97
C LYS A 17 9.85 6.26 -20.39
N ARG A 18 9.31 5.64 -21.45
CA ARG A 18 7.92 5.83 -21.89
C ARG A 18 6.93 5.37 -20.84
N ARG A 19 7.16 4.17 -20.28
CA ARG A 19 6.31 3.62 -19.22
C ARG A 19 6.29 4.52 -17.98
N LYS A 20 7.44 5.03 -17.56
CA LYS A 20 7.54 5.95 -16.44
C LYS A 20 6.78 7.26 -16.72
N ALA A 21 6.91 7.83 -17.91
CA ALA A 21 6.17 9.04 -18.29
C ALA A 21 4.65 8.81 -18.28
N LEU A 22 4.18 7.68 -18.81
CA LEU A 22 2.77 7.31 -18.75
C LEU A 22 2.29 7.13 -17.30
N MET A 23 3.09 6.50 -16.44
CA MET A 23 2.74 6.36 -15.02
C MET A 23 2.57 7.71 -14.33
N GLU A 24 3.50 8.64 -14.53
CA GLU A 24 3.39 10.00 -13.96
C GLU A 24 2.15 10.74 -14.47
N GLU A 25 1.86 10.67 -15.78
CA GLU A 25 0.62 11.24 -16.35
C GLU A 25 -0.64 10.65 -15.69
N LEU A 26 -0.67 9.33 -15.53
CA LEU A 26 -1.82 8.64 -14.94
C LEU A 26 -2.01 8.98 -13.45
N LEU A 27 -0.94 9.13 -12.69
CA LEU A 27 -1.02 9.53 -11.28
C LEU A 27 -1.58 10.95 -11.12
N ILE A 28 -1.29 11.85 -12.07
CA ILE A 28 -1.83 13.21 -12.10
C ILE A 28 -3.32 13.20 -12.49
N THR A 29 -3.70 12.40 -13.47
CA THR A 29 -5.09 12.37 -13.99
C THR A 29 -6.04 11.52 -13.14
N CYS A 30 -5.50 10.63 -12.30
CA CYS A 30 -6.25 9.77 -11.40
C CYS A 30 -5.73 9.90 -9.94
N PRO A 31 -5.83 11.09 -9.33
CA PRO A 31 -5.19 11.40 -8.05
C PRO A 31 -5.77 10.62 -6.86
N GLU A 32 -6.99 10.11 -6.97
CA GLU A 32 -7.67 9.35 -5.91
C GLU A 32 -7.56 7.82 -6.10
N SER A 33 -6.77 7.37 -7.08
CA SER A 33 -6.50 5.94 -7.28
C SER A 33 -5.65 5.35 -6.16
N GLU A 34 -5.72 4.03 -5.94
CA GLU A 34 -4.82 3.33 -5.00
C GLU A 34 -3.35 3.62 -5.31
N GLN A 35 -2.98 3.67 -6.58
CA GLN A 35 -1.63 3.92 -7.03
C GLN A 35 -1.14 5.33 -6.65
N ALA A 36 -1.98 6.34 -6.88
CA ALA A 36 -1.66 7.72 -6.53
C ALA A 36 -1.61 7.91 -5.00
N MET A 37 -2.53 7.30 -4.25
CA MET A 37 -2.52 7.33 -2.79
C MET A 37 -1.26 6.68 -2.22
N VAL A 38 -0.81 5.55 -2.78
CA VAL A 38 0.45 4.91 -2.36
C VAL A 38 1.64 5.82 -2.67
N ARG A 39 1.65 6.48 -3.83
CA ARG A 39 2.68 7.48 -4.18
C ARG A 39 2.73 8.60 -3.14
N SER A 40 1.59 9.22 -2.85
CA SER A 40 1.49 10.32 -1.88
C SER A 40 1.88 9.88 -0.48
N PHE A 41 1.36 8.74 0.00
CA PHE A 41 1.72 8.19 1.30
C PHE A 41 3.22 7.94 1.45
N SER A 42 3.87 7.47 0.39
CA SER A 42 5.31 7.20 0.41
C SER A 42 6.18 8.46 0.54
N CYS A 43 5.65 9.63 0.18
CA CYS A 43 6.38 10.89 0.29
C CYS A 43 6.57 11.37 1.74
N PHE A 44 5.76 10.86 2.68
CA PHE A 44 5.84 11.21 4.10
C PHE A 44 6.87 10.39 4.88
N ALA A 45 7.34 9.26 4.33
CA ALA A 45 8.44 8.51 4.93
C ALA A 45 9.78 9.21 4.66
N ALA A 46 10.54 9.47 5.72
CA ALA A 46 11.84 10.11 5.63
C ALA A 46 13.00 9.10 5.64
N ASP A 47 14.20 9.57 5.34
CA ASP A 47 15.42 8.77 5.50
C ASP A 47 15.58 8.38 6.98
N GLY A 48 15.89 7.12 7.21
CA GLY A 48 16.00 6.54 8.55
C GLY A 48 14.68 5.98 9.11
N ASP A 49 13.53 6.26 8.51
CA ASP A 49 12.26 5.66 8.92
C ASP A 49 12.21 4.16 8.59
N CYS A 50 11.56 3.39 9.44
CA CYS A 50 11.26 1.99 9.17
C CYS A 50 9.94 1.87 8.39
N ILE A 51 9.96 1.12 7.29
CA ILE A 51 8.79 0.92 6.44
C ILE A 51 8.43 -0.58 6.43
N TYR A 52 7.17 -0.88 6.68
CA TYR A 52 6.63 -2.23 6.59
C TYR A 52 5.54 -2.32 5.53
N LEU A 53 5.69 -3.23 4.59
CA LEU A 53 4.75 -3.40 3.48
C LEU A 53 4.01 -4.72 3.61
N GLY A 54 2.70 -4.64 3.72
CA GLY A 54 1.82 -5.79 3.74
C GLY A 54 1.78 -6.53 2.40
N ASN A 55 1.50 -7.81 2.47
CA ASN A 55 1.29 -8.65 1.30
C ASN A 55 0.09 -8.17 0.46
N SER A 56 -0.17 -8.81 -0.66
CA SER A 56 -1.18 -8.45 -1.66
C SER A 56 -0.79 -7.23 -2.50
N MET A 57 -1.69 -6.25 -2.68
CA MET A 57 -1.43 -5.08 -3.52
C MET A 57 -0.49 -4.04 -2.89
N PRO A 58 -0.49 -3.79 -1.57
CA PRO A 58 0.37 -2.77 -0.97
C PRO A 58 1.84 -2.87 -1.37
N VAL A 59 2.46 -4.04 -1.22
CA VAL A 59 3.89 -4.23 -1.60
C VAL A 59 4.11 -4.06 -3.09
N ARG A 60 3.14 -4.43 -3.94
CA ARG A 60 3.24 -4.30 -5.40
C ARG A 60 3.12 -2.86 -5.84
N TYR A 61 2.16 -2.13 -5.28
CA TYR A 61 1.98 -0.72 -5.57
C TYR A 61 3.15 0.11 -5.05
N TRP A 62 3.66 -0.19 -3.86
CA TRP A 62 4.87 0.44 -3.35
C TRP A 62 6.05 0.26 -4.30
N ASN A 63 6.32 -0.97 -4.73
CA ASN A 63 7.40 -1.27 -5.66
C ASN A 63 7.29 -0.52 -7.00
N SER A 64 6.07 -0.25 -7.47
CA SER A 64 5.83 0.36 -8.78
C SER A 64 5.65 1.87 -8.73
N PHE A 65 5.09 2.42 -7.65
CA PHE A 65 4.62 3.80 -7.61
C PHE A 65 5.20 4.64 -6.49
N ALA A 66 5.81 4.05 -5.44
CA ALA A 66 6.38 4.83 -4.34
C ALA A 66 7.46 5.81 -4.81
N GLN A 67 7.65 6.88 -4.04
CA GLN A 67 8.75 7.82 -4.27
C GLN A 67 10.10 7.12 -4.05
N THR A 68 10.93 7.15 -5.08
CA THR A 68 12.21 6.40 -5.12
C THR A 68 13.42 7.25 -4.72
N SER A 69 13.24 8.52 -4.39
CA SER A 69 14.34 9.42 -4.01
C SER A 69 14.86 9.16 -2.59
N ILE A 70 14.16 8.38 -1.80
CA ILE A 70 14.55 8.03 -0.43
C ILE A 70 15.22 6.65 -0.46
N PRO A 71 16.42 6.51 0.12
CA PRO A 71 17.05 5.20 0.30
C PRO A 71 16.17 4.29 1.15
N THR A 72 15.82 3.12 0.61
CA THR A 72 14.86 2.20 1.24
C THR A 72 15.55 1.06 1.99
N GLU A 73 16.67 1.31 2.65
CA GLU A 73 17.42 0.30 3.39
C GLU A 73 16.59 -0.34 4.52
N ASN A 74 15.58 0.36 5.01
CA ASN A 74 14.71 -0.06 6.10
C ASN A 74 13.33 -0.55 5.66
N VAL A 75 13.14 -0.91 4.40
CA VAL A 75 11.89 -1.52 3.95
C VAL A 75 11.85 -3.01 4.28
N ARG A 76 10.78 -3.44 4.92
CA ARG A 76 10.52 -4.82 5.32
C ARG A 76 9.18 -5.30 4.76
N ALA A 77 9.11 -6.58 4.42
CA ALA A 77 7.89 -7.25 4.00
C ALA A 77 8.04 -8.76 4.25
N ASN A 78 6.95 -9.42 4.60
CA ASN A 78 6.91 -10.87 4.74
C ASN A 78 6.74 -11.52 3.36
N ARG A 79 7.85 -11.82 2.67
CA ARG A 79 7.81 -12.35 1.30
C ARG A 79 8.00 -13.86 1.18
N GLY A 80 8.41 -14.56 2.22
CA GLY A 80 8.49 -16.02 2.25
C GLY A 80 7.12 -16.69 2.40
N ALA A 81 6.26 -16.14 3.23
CA ALA A 81 4.87 -16.53 3.39
C ALA A 81 3.96 -15.42 2.85
N ASN A 82 3.04 -15.75 1.94
CA ASN A 82 2.21 -14.75 1.25
C ASN A 82 0.82 -14.57 1.89
N GLY A 83 0.60 -15.06 3.12
CA GLY A 83 -0.61 -14.81 3.90
C GLY A 83 -0.81 -13.32 4.21
N ILE A 84 -2.04 -12.97 4.56
CA ILE A 84 -2.42 -11.60 4.97
C ILE A 84 -2.59 -11.48 6.48
N ASP A 85 -2.57 -12.59 7.18
CA ASP A 85 -2.52 -12.68 8.64
C ASP A 85 -1.14 -12.30 9.20
N GLY A 86 -1.07 -11.84 10.44
CA GLY A 86 0.18 -11.52 11.13
C GLY A 86 0.97 -10.32 10.57
N GLN A 87 0.37 -9.51 9.70
CA GLN A 87 1.09 -8.41 9.06
C GLN A 87 1.21 -7.18 9.98
N ILE A 88 0.19 -6.87 10.78
CA ILE A 88 0.27 -5.81 11.78
C ILE A 88 1.22 -6.25 12.91
N SER A 89 1.15 -7.51 13.34
CA SER A 89 2.11 -8.09 14.29
C SER A 89 3.55 -7.95 13.80
N GLY A 90 3.80 -8.25 12.53
CA GLY A 90 5.09 -8.07 11.88
C GLY A 90 5.56 -6.61 11.87
N PHE A 91 4.65 -5.68 11.53
CA PHE A 91 4.92 -4.25 11.61
C PHE A 91 5.31 -3.80 13.01
N LEU A 92 4.54 -4.21 14.03
CA LEU A 92 4.82 -3.82 15.42
C LEU A 92 6.19 -4.34 15.86
N GLY A 93 6.53 -5.58 15.48
CA GLY A 93 7.85 -6.14 15.76
C GLY A 93 9.00 -5.37 15.10
N VAL A 94 8.84 -4.96 13.83
CA VAL A 94 9.82 -4.11 13.14
C VAL A 94 9.91 -2.73 13.79
N SER A 95 8.78 -2.14 14.12
CA SER A 95 8.68 -0.78 14.67
C SER A 95 9.22 -0.64 16.10
N ALA A 96 9.39 -1.74 16.82
CA ALA A 96 9.77 -1.74 18.23
C ALA A 96 11.12 -1.05 18.50
N ARG A 97 11.99 -1.00 17.49
CA ARG A 97 13.33 -0.37 17.59
C ARG A 97 13.48 0.88 16.73
N CYS A 98 12.37 1.42 16.21
CA CYS A 98 12.39 2.56 15.32
C CYS A 98 11.78 3.77 16.02
N SER A 99 12.42 4.93 15.89
CA SER A 99 11.86 6.21 16.36
C SER A 99 10.62 6.61 15.57
N ARG A 100 10.60 6.30 14.26
CA ARG A 100 9.48 6.53 13.37
C ARG A 100 9.31 5.34 12.42
N SER A 101 8.06 4.93 12.23
CA SER A 101 7.76 3.77 11.40
C SER A 101 6.41 3.91 10.68
N TRP A 102 6.36 3.37 9.46
CA TRP A 102 5.22 3.40 8.58
C TRP A 102 4.86 1.99 8.15
N ALA A 103 3.59 1.65 8.20
CA ALA A 103 3.10 0.43 7.57
C ALA A 103 2.09 0.78 6.48
N LEU A 104 2.05 -0.03 5.43
CA LEU A 104 1.00 0.04 4.42
C LEU A 104 0.43 -1.36 4.20
N VAL A 105 -0.83 -1.55 4.55
CA VAL A 105 -1.54 -2.84 4.46
C VAL A 105 -2.88 -2.66 3.73
N GLY A 106 -3.47 -3.76 3.28
CA GLY A 106 -4.85 -3.74 2.77
C GLY A 106 -5.88 -3.87 3.90
N ASP A 107 -7.13 -3.58 3.58
CA ASP A 107 -8.27 -3.66 4.50
C ASP A 107 -8.48 -5.06 5.08
N LEU A 108 -8.53 -6.10 4.25
CA LEU A 108 -8.67 -7.48 4.74
C LEU A 108 -7.47 -7.87 5.64
N THR A 109 -6.26 -7.45 5.28
CA THR A 109 -5.06 -7.65 6.10
C THR A 109 -5.23 -7.03 7.49
N ALA A 110 -5.70 -5.78 7.52
CA ALA A 110 -5.93 -5.07 8.77
C ALA A 110 -7.03 -5.73 9.61
N MET A 111 -8.09 -6.22 9.00
CA MET A 111 -9.16 -6.95 9.68
C MET A 111 -8.68 -8.26 10.29
N TYR A 112 -7.86 -9.03 9.57
CA TYR A 112 -7.37 -10.34 10.02
C TYR A 112 -6.38 -10.24 11.19
N ASP A 113 -5.68 -9.12 11.37
CA ASP A 113 -4.64 -8.97 12.39
C ASP A 113 -4.83 -7.73 13.31
N SER A 114 -6.05 -7.17 13.35
CA SER A 114 -6.35 -5.97 14.14
C SER A 114 -6.08 -6.13 15.65
N ASN A 115 -6.20 -7.34 16.17
CA ASN A 115 -5.94 -7.64 17.59
C ASN A 115 -4.46 -7.47 17.99
N ALA A 116 -3.54 -7.49 17.03
CA ALA A 116 -2.12 -7.21 17.29
C ALA A 116 -1.89 -5.82 17.89
N LEU A 117 -2.79 -4.86 17.61
CA LEU A 117 -2.71 -3.50 18.15
C LEU A 117 -2.79 -3.45 19.69
N ALA A 118 -3.26 -4.52 20.34
CA ALA A 118 -3.17 -4.69 21.80
C ALA A 118 -1.73 -4.65 22.34
N LEU A 119 -0.73 -4.84 21.49
CA LEU A 119 0.68 -4.76 21.86
C LEU A 119 1.22 -3.33 21.93
N LEU A 120 0.52 -2.34 21.37
CA LEU A 120 0.98 -0.94 21.32
C LEU A 120 1.44 -0.40 22.68
N PRO A 121 0.72 -0.63 23.81
CA PRO A 121 1.15 -0.14 25.12
C PRO A 121 2.45 -0.78 25.65
N GLN A 122 2.88 -1.90 25.06
CA GLN A 122 4.08 -2.63 25.47
C GLN A 122 5.32 -2.21 24.68
N LEU A 123 5.15 -1.40 23.63
CA LEU A 123 6.23 -0.95 22.80
C LEU A 123 6.86 0.34 23.36
N ASP A 124 8.17 0.48 23.15
CA ASP A 124 8.88 1.71 23.47
C ASP A 124 8.31 2.92 22.72
N ARG A 125 8.68 4.13 23.19
CA ARG A 125 8.30 5.37 22.53
C ARG A 125 8.71 5.36 21.06
N GLY A 126 7.84 5.89 20.22
CA GLY A 126 8.07 6.01 18.78
C GLY A 126 6.78 6.36 18.04
N THR A 127 6.93 7.06 16.93
CA THR A 127 5.82 7.42 16.05
C THR A 127 5.52 6.25 15.11
N ARG A 128 4.28 5.76 15.14
CA ARG A 128 3.84 4.62 14.31
C ARG A 128 2.63 5.01 13.49
N VAL A 129 2.74 4.88 12.18
CA VAL A 129 1.66 5.17 11.23
C VAL A 129 1.25 3.88 10.53
N LEU A 130 0.03 3.45 10.76
CA LEU A 130 -0.57 2.30 10.10
C LEU A 130 -1.49 2.79 8.96
N GLY A 131 -1.01 2.78 7.73
CA GLY A 131 -1.79 3.05 6.53
C GLY A 131 -2.57 1.81 6.11
N VAL A 132 -3.89 1.95 5.99
CA VAL A 132 -4.80 0.89 5.55
C VAL A 132 -5.46 1.32 4.26
N ILE A 133 -5.15 0.64 3.14
CA ILE A 133 -5.86 0.84 1.87
C ILE A 133 -7.22 0.12 1.99
N ASN A 134 -8.28 0.89 2.17
CA ASN A 134 -9.64 0.38 2.25
C ASN A 134 -10.35 0.51 0.91
N ASN A 135 -10.19 -0.50 0.07
CA ASN A 135 -10.86 -0.59 -1.24
C ASN A 135 -12.12 -1.48 -1.22
N GLY A 136 -12.58 -1.90 -0.04
CA GLY A 136 -13.78 -2.71 0.17
C GLY A 136 -13.59 -4.18 -0.16
N GLY A 137 -12.41 -4.76 0.08
CA GLY A 137 -12.16 -6.20 -0.02
C GLY A 137 -10.92 -6.58 -0.81
N GLY A 138 -10.81 -7.86 -1.17
CA GLY A 138 -9.64 -8.43 -1.86
C GLY A 138 -9.51 -7.98 -3.32
N GLY A 139 -9.06 -6.75 -3.54
CA GLY A 139 -8.90 -6.14 -4.87
C GLY A 139 -8.04 -6.98 -5.84
N ILE A 140 -7.03 -7.65 -5.34
CA ILE A 140 -6.17 -8.52 -6.14
C ILE A 140 -6.95 -9.63 -6.88
N PHE A 141 -8.00 -10.16 -6.28
CA PHE A 141 -8.80 -11.24 -6.87
C PHE A 141 -9.71 -10.77 -8.01
N ARG A 142 -9.97 -9.45 -8.11
CA ARG A 142 -10.72 -8.86 -9.23
C ARG A 142 -9.90 -8.82 -10.52
N THR A 143 -8.59 -8.93 -10.43
CA THR A 143 -7.67 -8.81 -11.56
C THR A 143 -7.13 -10.15 -12.06
N LEU A 144 -7.53 -11.27 -11.44
CA LEU A 144 -7.09 -12.59 -11.87
C LEU A 144 -7.69 -12.97 -13.22
N PRO A 145 -6.91 -13.60 -14.11
CA PRO A 145 -7.45 -14.15 -15.35
C PRO A 145 -8.62 -15.10 -15.06
N GLY A 146 -9.74 -14.92 -15.76
CA GLY A 146 -10.93 -15.74 -15.57
C GLY A 146 -11.81 -15.37 -14.36
N ALA A 147 -11.49 -14.29 -13.63
CA ALA A 147 -12.32 -13.82 -12.51
C ALA A 147 -13.76 -13.49 -12.96
N ASP A 148 -13.92 -12.94 -14.17
CA ASP A 148 -15.23 -12.58 -14.73
C ASP A 148 -16.09 -13.80 -15.09
N GLY A 149 -15.47 -14.96 -15.32
CA GLY A 149 -16.15 -16.23 -15.60
C GLY A 149 -16.52 -17.04 -14.36
N GLN A 150 -16.14 -16.60 -13.17
CA GLN A 150 -16.42 -17.32 -11.93
C GLN A 150 -17.86 -17.08 -11.45
N PRO A 151 -18.52 -18.09 -10.84
CA PRO A 151 -19.80 -17.91 -10.19
C PRO A 151 -19.77 -16.75 -9.19
N GLU A 152 -20.85 -15.99 -9.06
CA GLU A 152 -20.95 -14.85 -8.15
C GLU A 152 -20.59 -15.21 -6.71
N THR A 153 -20.99 -16.41 -6.25
CA THR A 153 -20.65 -16.93 -4.92
C THR A 153 -19.13 -17.04 -4.74
N MET A 154 -18.41 -17.57 -5.73
CA MET A 154 -16.94 -17.67 -5.67
C MET A 154 -16.30 -16.30 -5.68
N ARG A 155 -16.79 -15.36 -6.50
CA ARG A 155 -16.30 -13.97 -6.47
C ARG A 155 -16.49 -13.33 -5.10
N LYS A 156 -17.66 -13.52 -4.47
CA LYS A 156 -17.94 -13.02 -3.12
C LYS A 156 -17.00 -13.62 -2.09
N LEU A 157 -16.74 -14.92 -2.14
CA LEU A 157 -15.83 -15.60 -1.21
C LEU A 157 -14.37 -15.15 -1.39
N LEU A 158 -13.91 -14.93 -2.61
CA LEU A 158 -12.53 -14.50 -2.88
C LEU A 158 -12.33 -13.02 -2.57
N VAL A 159 -13.25 -12.16 -3.02
CA VAL A 159 -13.13 -10.71 -2.84
C VAL A 159 -13.51 -10.29 -1.42
N GLN A 160 -14.40 -11.01 -0.75
CA GLN A 160 -14.90 -10.68 0.60
C GLN A 160 -15.32 -9.20 0.71
N PRO A 161 -16.29 -8.74 -0.10
CA PRO A 161 -16.67 -7.34 -0.15
C PRO A 161 -17.23 -6.87 1.19
N HIS A 162 -16.84 -5.67 1.61
CA HIS A 162 -17.31 -5.05 2.85
C HIS A 162 -17.40 -3.52 2.73
N ALA A 163 -18.06 -2.91 3.70
CA ALA A 163 -18.18 -1.46 3.86
C ALA A 163 -17.73 -1.00 5.25
N HIS A 164 -16.79 -1.72 5.86
CA HIS A 164 -16.30 -1.37 7.20
C HIS A 164 -15.35 -0.20 7.14
N SER A 165 -15.43 0.69 8.16
CA SER A 165 -14.41 1.70 8.45
C SER A 165 -13.50 1.18 9.58
N PHE A 166 -12.27 1.64 9.57
CA PHE A 166 -11.27 1.32 10.59
C PHE A 166 -11.29 2.28 11.78
N LYS A 167 -12.21 3.25 11.81
CA LYS A 167 -12.33 4.23 12.89
C LYS A 167 -12.52 3.57 14.26
N ALA A 168 -13.46 2.62 14.36
CA ALA A 168 -13.73 1.92 15.62
C ALA A 168 -12.52 1.11 16.12
N ILE A 169 -11.73 0.54 15.21
CA ILE A 169 -10.49 -0.17 15.55
C ILE A 169 -9.46 0.81 16.10
N ALA A 170 -9.28 1.97 15.48
CA ALA A 170 -8.37 3.00 15.97
C ALA A 170 -8.76 3.48 17.36
N GLU A 171 -10.04 3.78 17.58
CA GLU A 171 -10.60 4.20 18.86
C GLU A 171 -10.42 3.13 19.97
N GLN A 172 -10.68 1.87 19.64
CA GLN A 172 -10.52 0.74 20.57
C GLN A 172 -9.09 0.64 21.11
N TRP A 173 -8.09 0.93 20.30
CA TRP A 173 -6.68 0.80 20.67
C TRP A 173 -5.99 2.14 20.96
N GLY A 174 -6.77 3.21 21.13
CA GLY A 174 -6.26 4.53 21.51
C GLY A 174 -5.40 5.19 20.44
N MET A 175 -5.57 4.83 19.17
CA MET A 175 -4.88 5.43 18.05
C MET A 175 -5.59 6.68 17.55
N ARG A 176 -4.84 7.69 17.13
CA ARG A 176 -5.39 8.76 16.30
C ARG A 176 -5.91 8.18 14.99
N TYR A 177 -7.07 8.63 14.55
CA TYR A 177 -7.65 8.19 13.28
C TYR A 177 -7.68 9.33 12.26
N LEU A 178 -7.18 9.06 11.06
CA LEU A 178 -7.24 9.96 9.92
C LEU A 178 -7.87 9.23 8.73
N THR A 179 -8.64 9.97 7.92
CA THR A 179 -9.22 9.46 6.67
C THR A 179 -8.70 10.28 5.51
N ILE A 180 -8.21 9.61 4.49
CA ILE A 180 -7.69 10.19 3.25
C ILE A 180 -8.57 9.71 2.09
N ARG A 181 -9.20 10.65 1.39
CA ARG A 181 -10.03 10.41 0.20
C ARG A 181 -9.52 11.17 -1.02
N THR A 182 -8.93 12.32 -0.79
CA THR A 182 -8.42 13.22 -1.83
C THR A 182 -6.93 13.49 -1.62
N ALA A 183 -6.28 14.11 -2.60
CA ALA A 183 -4.88 14.48 -2.50
C ALA A 183 -4.63 15.49 -1.37
N GLU A 184 -5.56 16.42 -1.16
CA GLU A 184 -5.49 17.47 -0.13
C GLU A 184 -5.57 16.89 1.29
N ASP A 185 -6.26 15.76 1.45
CA ASP A 185 -6.36 15.11 2.77
C ASP A 185 -5.01 14.65 3.32
N PHE A 186 -4.00 14.47 2.45
CA PHE A 186 -2.66 14.10 2.88
C PHE A 186 -1.96 15.15 3.73
N ASP A 187 -2.35 16.43 3.64
CA ASP A 187 -1.82 17.53 4.48
C ASP A 187 -2.03 17.24 5.98
N GLN A 188 -3.00 16.39 6.33
CA GLN A 188 -3.22 15.95 7.71
C GLN A 188 -2.01 15.20 8.29
N LEU A 189 -1.18 14.57 7.45
CA LEU A 189 0.01 13.84 7.89
C LEU A 189 1.16 14.76 8.32
N ASP A 190 1.17 16.02 7.91
CA ASP A 190 2.13 17.01 8.37
C ASP A 190 1.97 17.34 9.87
N SER A 191 0.78 17.06 10.43
CA SER A 191 0.42 17.29 11.82
C SER A 191 0.64 16.08 12.74
N LEU A 192 1.43 15.08 12.31
CA LEU A 192 1.74 13.91 13.14
C LEU A 192 2.64 14.31 14.32
N GLU A 193 2.17 14.01 15.51
CA GLU A 193 2.93 14.27 16.75
C GLU A 193 3.99 13.18 16.98
N GLU A 194 5.10 13.57 17.61
CA GLU A 194 6.10 12.61 18.05
C GLU A 194 5.52 11.62 19.07
N ASN A 195 5.95 10.38 18.98
CA ASN A 195 5.48 9.27 19.82
C ASN A 195 3.97 8.98 19.71
N SER A 196 3.32 9.47 18.65
CA SER A 196 1.92 9.17 18.38
C SER A 196 1.73 7.83 17.69
N GLN A 197 0.53 7.26 17.87
CA GLN A 197 0.07 6.07 17.19
C GLN A 197 -1.11 6.48 16.29
N THR A 198 -0.96 6.37 14.98
CA THR A 198 -1.97 6.87 14.03
C THR A 198 -2.37 5.77 13.06
N LEU A 199 -3.68 5.55 12.91
CA LEU A 199 -4.26 4.76 11.83
C LEU A 199 -4.75 5.72 10.74
N VAL A 200 -4.24 5.54 9.53
CA VAL A 200 -4.60 6.31 8.35
C VAL A 200 -5.39 5.41 7.41
N GLU A 201 -6.68 5.68 7.27
CA GLU A 201 -7.55 4.95 6.34
C GLU A 201 -7.53 5.66 4.97
N LEU A 202 -6.90 5.01 3.99
CA LEU A 202 -6.84 5.45 2.60
C LEU A 202 -8.03 4.84 1.86
N ILE A 203 -8.95 5.68 1.37
CA ILE A 203 -10.19 5.25 0.71
C ILE A 203 -10.11 5.66 -0.77
N PRO A 204 -9.56 4.81 -1.63
CA PRO A 204 -9.35 5.13 -3.03
C PRO A 204 -10.63 5.13 -3.84
N ASP A 205 -10.62 5.91 -4.94
CA ASP A 205 -11.59 5.79 -6.00
C ASP A 205 -11.31 4.55 -6.85
N ARG A 206 -12.34 3.71 -6.98
CA ARG A 206 -12.25 2.44 -7.68
C ARG A 206 -12.13 2.60 -9.19
N GLU A 207 -12.82 3.57 -9.76
CA GLU A 207 -12.83 3.77 -11.22
C GLU A 207 -11.48 4.30 -11.68
N GLN A 208 -10.90 5.26 -10.96
CA GLN A 208 -9.56 5.77 -11.22
C GLN A 208 -8.49 4.67 -11.06
N THR A 209 -8.61 3.83 -10.03
CA THR A 209 -7.71 2.69 -9.81
C THR A 209 -7.73 1.72 -10.99
N GLU A 210 -8.90 1.39 -11.48
CA GLU A 210 -9.09 0.49 -12.62
C GLU A 210 -8.63 1.13 -13.93
N GLN A 211 -8.85 2.43 -14.11
CA GLN A 211 -8.38 3.18 -15.27
C GLN A 211 -6.84 3.10 -15.39
N ILE A 212 -6.10 3.34 -14.31
CA ILE A 212 -4.64 3.20 -14.31
C ILE A 212 -4.24 1.77 -14.67
N ARG A 213 -4.87 0.78 -14.05
CA ARG A 213 -4.58 -0.64 -14.30
C ARG A 213 -4.72 -1.01 -15.76
N LEU A 214 -5.85 -0.64 -16.36
CA LEU A 214 -6.14 -0.94 -17.77
C LEU A 214 -5.20 -0.20 -18.73
N ARG A 215 -4.94 1.07 -18.49
CA ARG A 215 -4.04 1.87 -19.32
C ARG A 215 -2.61 1.33 -19.30
N LEU A 216 -2.11 0.91 -18.13
CA LEU A 216 -0.77 0.31 -18.01
C LEU A 216 -0.70 -1.11 -18.59
N ALA A 217 -1.77 -1.89 -18.50
CA ALA A 217 -1.83 -3.23 -19.10
C ALA A 217 -1.87 -3.18 -20.63
N ASN A 218 -2.55 -2.18 -21.22
CA ASN A 218 -2.71 -2.02 -22.65
C ASN A 218 -1.59 -1.16 -23.29
N ALA A 219 -0.73 -0.56 -22.49
CA ALA A 219 0.39 0.20 -23.03
C ALA A 219 1.35 -0.76 -23.75
N GLN A 220 1.35 -0.70 -25.07
CA GLN A 220 2.41 -1.28 -25.90
C GLN A 220 3.65 -0.42 -25.70
N VAL A 221 4.47 -0.81 -24.76
CA VAL A 221 5.72 -0.12 -24.43
C VAL A 221 6.88 -0.95 -24.94
#